data_4aee75dbb51c40a190099b2aa07b0656
#
_entry.id   4aee75dbb51c40a190099b2aa07b0656
#
_cell.length_a   1.000
_cell.length_b   1.000
_cell.length_c   1.000
_cell.angle_alpha   90.00
_cell.angle_beta   90.00
_cell.angle_gamma   90.00
#
_symmetry.space_group_name_H-M   'P 1'
#
loop_
_entity.id
_entity.type
_entity.pdbx_description
1 polymer ?
#
loop_
_entity_poly.entity_id
_entity_poly.type
_entity_poly.pdbx_seq_one_letter_code
_entity_poly.pdbx_strand_id
1 'polypeptide(L)'
;MTVFQAILEKIKAYDTIIIHRHQRPDPDAIGSQVGLKEILKTNFPDKKVLATGVNEPTLSWIAEMDEVADQDYEGALVIVTDTANTPRIDDDRYDKGDFLIKIDHHPNDDAYGDLLLVDTTASSASEIVTDWALSLGLSLSDAAARVLYNGIVGDTGRFLFPSTTPKTLQIAAKLREYDFDFAAMARRMDSFPFKIAKLQGYVFDNLEVDENGAARVVLTRKILDEFNVTDAESSAIVGTPGRIDCVESWAIFVEQHEGHYRVRLRSKSIVINEIAKRHDGGGHPLASGANSYSLEENEQIYQEIKDTVAHATH
;
A
#
# COMPACT_ATOMS: atom_id res chain seq x y z
N MET A 1 12.45 8.68 -28.17
CA MET A 1 11.15 8.73 -27.50
C MET A 1 11.34 8.25 -26.07
N THR A 2 10.95 9.05 -25.08
CA THR A 2 11.03 8.62 -23.66
C THR A 2 9.94 7.59 -23.35
N VAL A 3 10.06 6.85 -22.26
CA VAL A 3 9.01 5.92 -21.82
C VAL A 3 7.69 6.67 -21.58
N PHE A 4 7.72 7.88 -21.05
CA PHE A 4 6.55 8.74 -20.86
C PHE A 4 5.82 9.02 -22.18
N GLN A 5 6.56 9.37 -23.21
CA GLN A 5 6.00 9.57 -24.56
C GLN A 5 5.47 8.27 -25.17
N ALA A 6 6.15 7.14 -24.96
CA ALA A 6 5.71 5.84 -25.45
C ALA A 6 4.36 5.43 -24.83
N ILE A 7 4.18 5.63 -23.52
CA ILE A 7 2.90 5.39 -22.84
C ILE A 7 1.80 6.29 -23.42
N LEU A 8 2.08 7.59 -23.58
CA LEU A 8 1.10 8.53 -24.15
C LEU A 8 0.67 8.13 -25.58
N GLU A 9 1.60 7.71 -26.42
CA GLU A 9 1.27 7.25 -27.79
C GLU A 9 0.41 5.97 -27.76
N LYS A 10 0.67 5.03 -26.83
CA LYS A 10 -0.20 3.88 -26.63
C LYS A 10 -1.60 4.30 -26.16
N ILE A 11 -1.70 5.17 -25.18
CA ILE A 11 -2.98 5.70 -24.69
C ILE A 11 -3.78 6.34 -25.84
N LYS A 12 -3.13 7.10 -26.74
CA LYS A 12 -3.79 7.71 -27.90
C LYS A 12 -4.30 6.68 -28.90
N ALA A 13 -3.62 5.55 -29.07
CA ALA A 13 -3.91 4.54 -30.07
C ALA A 13 -5.11 3.65 -29.74
N TYR A 14 -5.54 3.58 -28.47
CA TYR A 14 -6.61 2.70 -28.00
C TYR A 14 -7.85 3.51 -27.59
N ASP A 15 -9.04 3.04 -27.97
CA ASP A 15 -10.31 3.68 -27.57
C ASP A 15 -10.77 3.25 -26.18
N THR A 16 -10.47 2.01 -25.79
CA THR A 16 -10.78 1.46 -24.45
C THR A 16 -9.50 1.25 -23.66
N ILE A 17 -9.50 1.73 -22.41
CA ILE A 17 -8.38 1.59 -21.48
C ILE A 17 -8.92 1.05 -20.16
N ILE A 18 -8.34 -0.05 -19.67
CA ILE A 18 -8.73 -0.68 -18.41
C ILE A 18 -7.53 -0.63 -17.47
N ILE A 19 -7.74 -0.05 -16.30
CA ILE A 19 -6.66 0.16 -15.32
C ILE A 19 -6.87 -0.79 -14.14
N HIS A 20 -5.85 -1.58 -13.85
CA HIS A 20 -5.79 -2.55 -12.75
C HIS A 20 -4.88 -2.05 -11.64
N ARG A 21 -4.94 -2.72 -10.49
CA ARG A 21 -4.12 -2.55 -9.31
C ARG A 21 -3.96 -3.87 -8.54
N HIS A 22 -3.25 -3.85 -7.41
CA HIS A 22 -3.07 -5.05 -6.61
C HIS A 22 -4.29 -5.41 -5.74
N GLN A 23 -4.37 -6.68 -5.35
CA GLN A 23 -5.32 -7.21 -4.37
C GLN A 23 -5.08 -6.59 -2.99
N ARG A 24 -6.16 -6.46 -2.19
CA ARG A 24 -6.12 -5.82 -0.87
C ARG A 24 -5.50 -4.43 -0.98
N PRO A 25 -6.17 -3.55 -1.71
CA PRO A 25 -5.62 -2.25 -2.06
C PRO A 25 -5.35 -1.41 -0.83
N ASP A 26 -4.39 -0.54 -0.98
CA ASP A 26 -4.11 0.57 -0.08
C ASP A 26 -4.45 1.91 -0.77
N PRO A 27 -4.20 3.05 -0.10
CA PRO A 27 -4.47 4.35 -0.71
C PRO A 27 -3.69 4.62 -2.00
N ASP A 28 -2.47 4.07 -2.19
CA ASP A 28 -1.69 4.29 -3.41
C ASP A 28 -2.21 3.47 -4.59
N ALA A 29 -2.58 2.22 -4.35
CA ALA A 29 -3.20 1.38 -5.37
C ALA A 29 -4.46 2.03 -5.97
N ILE A 30 -5.36 2.56 -5.11
CA ILE A 30 -6.56 3.27 -5.57
C ILE A 30 -6.20 4.65 -6.14
N GLY A 31 -5.29 5.37 -5.50
CA GLY A 31 -4.86 6.71 -5.89
C GLY A 31 -4.24 6.75 -7.28
N SER A 32 -3.29 5.86 -7.55
CA SER A 32 -2.61 5.76 -8.85
C SER A 32 -3.56 5.30 -9.96
N GLN A 33 -4.37 4.29 -9.67
CA GLN A 33 -5.34 3.73 -10.62
C GLN A 33 -6.41 4.75 -11.01
N VAL A 34 -7.12 5.30 -10.03
CA VAL A 34 -8.22 6.24 -10.30
C VAL A 34 -7.69 7.60 -10.70
N GLY A 35 -6.54 8.02 -10.16
CA GLY A 35 -5.86 9.23 -10.60
C GLY A 35 -5.50 9.20 -12.08
N LEU A 36 -4.94 8.10 -12.57
CA LEU A 36 -4.67 7.90 -13.99
C LEU A 36 -5.97 7.93 -14.81
N LYS A 37 -7.02 7.22 -14.35
CA LYS A 37 -8.35 7.25 -15.00
C LYS A 37 -8.87 8.70 -15.17
N GLU A 38 -8.84 9.49 -14.10
CA GLU A 38 -9.35 10.87 -14.13
C GLU A 38 -8.49 11.79 -15.02
N ILE A 39 -7.16 11.61 -15.05
CA ILE A 39 -6.28 12.29 -15.99
C ILE A 39 -6.67 11.95 -17.44
N LEU A 40 -6.86 10.66 -17.74
CA LEU A 40 -7.20 10.22 -19.07
C LEU A 40 -8.57 10.72 -19.52
N LYS A 41 -9.57 10.68 -18.65
CA LYS A 41 -10.91 11.23 -18.94
C LYS A 41 -10.87 12.74 -19.21
N THR A 42 -10.03 13.46 -18.49
CA THR A 42 -9.89 14.93 -18.67
C THR A 42 -9.24 15.27 -19.99
N ASN A 43 -8.23 14.52 -20.45
CA ASN A 43 -7.47 14.85 -21.66
C ASN A 43 -7.97 14.11 -22.92
N PHE A 44 -8.72 13.02 -22.76
CA PHE A 44 -9.24 12.19 -23.82
C PHE A 44 -10.70 11.81 -23.54
N PRO A 45 -11.64 12.77 -23.56
CA PRO A 45 -13.02 12.56 -23.12
C PRO A 45 -13.82 11.54 -23.95
N ASP A 46 -13.38 11.29 -25.19
CA ASP A 46 -14.04 10.34 -26.10
C ASP A 46 -13.63 8.88 -25.81
N LYS A 47 -12.61 8.63 -24.97
CA LYS A 47 -12.15 7.28 -24.65
C LYS A 47 -12.95 6.65 -23.52
N LYS A 48 -13.18 5.35 -23.63
CA LYS A 48 -13.72 4.55 -22.52
C LYS A 48 -12.57 4.19 -21.56
N VAL A 49 -12.54 4.81 -20.38
CA VAL A 49 -11.50 4.56 -19.37
C VAL A 49 -12.15 3.98 -18.11
N LEU A 50 -11.76 2.79 -17.73
CA LEU A 50 -12.34 2.01 -16.62
C LEU A 50 -11.25 1.65 -15.60
N ALA A 51 -11.62 1.67 -14.32
CA ALA A 51 -10.81 1.18 -13.20
C ALA A 51 -11.48 -0.08 -12.62
N THR A 52 -10.80 -1.23 -12.70
CA THR A 52 -11.35 -2.52 -12.27
C THR A 52 -10.76 -2.99 -10.95
N GLY A 53 -11.45 -3.90 -10.28
CA GLY A 53 -11.03 -4.56 -9.05
C GLY A 53 -12.12 -4.62 -8.00
N VAL A 54 -11.86 -5.31 -6.90
CA VAL A 54 -12.81 -5.47 -5.80
C VAL A 54 -12.91 -4.17 -5.00
N ASN A 55 -14.12 -3.68 -4.75
CA ASN A 55 -14.33 -2.52 -3.87
C ASN A 55 -13.95 -2.87 -2.42
N GLU A 56 -13.02 -2.12 -1.84
CA GLU A 56 -12.64 -2.24 -0.44
C GLU A 56 -13.48 -1.25 0.41
N PRO A 57 -14.40 -1.76 1.25
CA PRO A 57 -15.34 -0.87 1.96
C PRO A 57 -14.67 0.18 2.83
N THR A 58 -13.49 -0.10 3.37
CA THR A 58 -12.75 0.85 4.23
C THR A 58 -12.11 1.99 3.43
N LEU A 59 -11.95 1.82 2.12
CA LEU A 59 -11.32 2.76 1.19
C LEU A 59 -12.30 3.35 0.15
N SER A 60 -13.59 2.96 0.16
CA SER A 60 -14.61 3.46 -0.78
C SER A 60 -14.77 5.00 -0.76
N TRP A 61 -14.37 5.64 0.33
CA TRP A 61 -14.33 7.10 0.43
C TRP A 61 -13.26 7.76 -0.45
N ILE A 62 -12.25 7.01 -0.90
CA ILE A 62 -11.25 7.48 -1.88
C ILE A 62 -11.88 7.42 -3.26
N ALA A 63 -12.28 6.24 -3.69
CA ALA A 63 -13.00 5.99 -4.94
C ALA A 63 -13.65 4.59 -4.93
N GLU A 64 -14.58 4.38 -5.86
CA GLU A 64 -15.17 3.08 -6.17
C GLU A 64 -14.75 2.63 -7.56
N MET A 65 -14.67 1.32 -7.75
CA MET A 65 -14.30 0.71 -9.02
C MET A 65 -15.48 0.66 -9.99
N ASP A 66 -15.18 0.65 -11.29
CA ASP A 66 -16.19 0.50 -12.33
C ASP A 66 -16.59 -0.98 -12.50
N GLU A 67 -17.78 -1.20 -13.02
CA GLU A 67 -18.17 -2.50 -13.55
C GLU A 67 -17.55 -2.70 -14.95
N VAL A 68 -16.75 -3.76 -15.11
CA VAL A 68 -16.02 -4.08 -16.34
C VAL A 68 -16.48 -5.43 -16.85
N ALA A 69 -17.07 -5.46 -18.04
CA ALA A 69 -17.49 -6.69 -18.72
C ALA A 69 -16.32 -7.33 -19.48
N ASP A 70 -16.37 -8.66 -19.69
CA ASP A 70 -15.30 -9.38 -20.41
C ASP A 70 -15.08 -8.83 -21.83
N GLN A 71 -16.15 -8.43 -22.50
CA GLN A 71 -16.08 -7.83 -23.84
C GLN A 71 -15.34 -6.47 -23.87
N ASP A 72 -15.20 -5.79 -22.74
CA ASP A 72 -14.48 -4.52 -22.67
C ASP A 72 -12.97 -4.69 -22.85
N TYR A 73 -12.45 -5.90 -22.65
CA TYR A 73 -11.05 -6.22 -22.88
C TYR A 73 -10.70 -6.44 -24.35
N GLU A 74 -11.69 -6.70 -25.23
CA GLU A 74 -11.44 -6.90 -26.65
C GLU A 74 -10.92 -5.60 -27.30
N GLY A 75 -9.67 -5.62 -27.78
CA GLY A 75 -9.02 -4.44 -28.35
C GLY A 75 -8.66 -3.36 -27.34
N ALA A 76 -8.62 -3.64 -26.06
CA ALA A 76 -8.32 -2.67 -25.03
C ALA A 76 -6.82 -2.58 -24.71
N LEU A 77 -6.40 -1.38 -24.28
CA LEU A 77 -5.15 -1.17 -23.57
C LEU A 77 -5.38 -1.49 -22.09
N VAL A 78 -4.58 -2.37 -21.51
CA VAL A 78 -4.57 -2.64 -20.07
C VAL A 78 -3.38 -1.92 -19.45
N ILE A 79 -3.61 -1.25 -18.33
CA ILE A 79 -2.55 -0.62 -17.52
C ILE A 79 -2.67 -1.16 -16.10
N VAL A 80 -1.59 -1.69 -15.56
CA VAL A 80 -1.54 -2.12 -14.15
C VAL A 80 -0.69 -1.13 -13.39
N THR A 81 -1.26 -0.52 -12.37
CA THR A 81 -0.56 0.41 -11.47
C THR A 81 -0.24 -0.26 -10.15
N ASP A 82 0.84 0.15 -9.50
CA ASP A 82 1.19 -0.20 -8.12
C ASP A 82 1.12 -1.70 -7.81
N THR A 83 1.70 -2.53 -8.67
CA THR A 83 1.65 -3.99 -8.49
C THR A 83 2.98 -4.64 -8.81
N ALA A 84 3.68 -5.12 -7.79
CA ALA A 84 5.03 -5.68 -7.89
C ALA A 84 5.08 -6.91 -8.79
N ASN A 85 4.10 -7.82 -8.69
CA ASN A 85 4.08 -9.10 -9.40
C ASN A 85 2.66 -9.53 -9.81
N THR A 86 2.60 -10.36 -10.83
CA THR A 86 1.34 -10.82 -11.45
C THR A 86 0.38 -11.54 -10.49
N PRO A 87 0.82 -12.38 -9.52
CA PRO A 87 -0.10 -13.03 -8.58
C PRO A 87 -0.85 -12.06 -7.65
N ARG A 88 -0.38 -10.81 -7.55
CA ARG A 88 -1.04 -9.79 -6.74
C ARG A 88 -2.02 -8.93 -7.50
N ILE A 89 -2.12 -9.02 -8.80
CA ILE A 89 -3.10 -8.25 -9.59
C ILE A 89 -4.51 -8.69 -9.16
N ASP A 90 -5.38 -7.72 -8.90
CA ASP A 90 -6.71 -7.98 -8.29
C ASP A 90 -7.69 -8.67 -9.24
N ASP A 91 -7.67 -8.32 -10.50
CA ASP A 91 -8.52 -8.90 -11.55
C ASP A 91 -7.65 -9.74 -12.50
N ASP A 92 -7.94 -11.03 -12.62
CA ASP A 92 -7.17 -12.00 -13.41
C ASP A 92 -7.27 -11.79 -14.92
N ARG A 93 -8.15 -10.89 -15.38
CA ARG A 93 -8.32 -10.53 -16.80
C ARG A 93 -7.29 -9.51 -17.31
N TYR A 94 -6.30 -9.12 -16.51
CA TYR A 94 -5.29 -8.12 -16.87
C TYR A 94 -4.52 -8.44 -18.17
N ASP A 95 -4.46 -9.71 -18.58
CA ASP A 95 -3.79 -10.19 -19.79
C ASP A 95 -4.72 -10.37 -21.01
N LYS A 96 -6.01 -9.96 -20.89
CA LYS A 96 -7.01 -10.13 -21.94
C LYS A 96 -7.06 -8.99 -22.96
N GLY A 97 -6.38 -7.88 -22.69
CA GLY A 97 -6.27 -6.76 -23.64
C GLY A 97 -5.21 -7.01 -24.72
N ASP A 98 -5.16 -6.11 -25.71
CA ASP A 98 -4.21 -6.19 -26.82
C ASP A 98 -2.79 -5.74 -26.44
N PHE A 99 -2.65 -4.94 -25.42
CA PHE A 99 -1.37 -4.40 -24.96
C PHE A 99 -1.40 -4.14 -23.46
N LEU A 100 -0.31 -4.47 -22.74
CA LEU A 100 -0.21 -4.35 -21.31
C LEU A 100 0.91 -3.37 -20.91
N ILE A 101 0.59 -2.40 -20.06
CA ILE A 101 1.55 -1.46 -19.46
C ILE A 101 1.62 -1.69 -17.96
N LYS A 102 2.83 -1.72 -17.41
CA LYS A 102 3.10 -1.69 -15.97
C LYS A 102 3.59 -0.29 -15.57
N ILE A 103 2.98 0.31 -14.52
CA ILE A 103 3.43 1.55 -13.87
C ILE A 103 3.59 1.26 -12.38
N ASP A 104 4.83 1.24 -11.86
CA ASP A 104 5.10 0.73 -10.53
C ASP A 104 6.32 1.37 -9.87
N HIS A 105 6.38 1.37 -8.55
CA HIS A 105 7.53 1.83 -7.75
C HIS A 105 8.22 0.70 -6.96
N HIS A 106 7.70 -0.51 -7.00
CA HIS A 106 8.29 -1.67 -6.34
C HIS A 106 9.52 -2.22 -7.11
N PRO A 107 10.40 -3.02 -6.45
CA PRO A 107 11.42 -3.80 -7.14
C PRO A 107 10.81 -4.65 -8.26
N ASN A 108 11.43 -4.61 -9.44
CA ASN A 108 10.88 -5.21 -10.66
C ASN A 108 11.36 -6.66 -10.84
N ASP A 109 11.14 -7.50 -9.84
CA ASP A 109 11.52 -8.93 -9.86
C ASP A 109 10.62 -9.74 -10.80
N ASP A 110 9.38 -9.28 -11.03
CA ASP A 110 8.45 -9.78 -12.04
C ASP A 110 8.18 -8.67 -13.08
N ALA A 111 8.92 -8.71 -14.18
CA ALA A 111 8.85 -7.71 -15.25
C ALA A 111 7.77 -8.07 -16.27
N TYR A 112 6.50 -8.06 -15.85
CA TYR A 112 5.37 -8.32 -16.74
C TYR A 112 4.93 -7.07 -17.51
N GLY A 113 4.32 -7.28 -18.69
CA GLY A 113 3.80 -6.23 -19.57
C GLY A 113 4.70 -5.95 -20.77
N ASP A 114 4.11 -5.34 -21.80
CA ASP A 114 4.77 -5.00 -23.07
C ASP A 114 5.56 -3.69 -22.95
N LEU A 115 5.16 -2.82 -22.03
CA LEU A 115 5.84 -1.56 -21.75
C LEU A 115 5.86 -1.30 -20.22
N LEU A 116 7.04 -0.93 -19.70
CA LEU A 116 7.25 -0.76 -18.28
C LEU A 116 7.69 0.67 -17.95
N LEU A 117 7.03 1.25 -16.98
CA LEU A 117 7.46 2.45 -16.27
C LEU A 117 7.61 2.08 -14.78
N VAL A 118 8.82 1.68 -14.40
CA VAL A 118 9.14 1.31 -13.03
C VAL A 118 10.21 2.26 -12.51
N ASP A 119 9.90 2.96 -11.42
CA ASP A 119 10.83 3.87 -10.73
C ASP A 119 10.86 3.54 -9.23
N THR A 120 11.82 2.73 -8.82
CA THR A 120 12.00 2.31 -7.41
C THR A 120 12.51 3.44 -6.51
N THR A 121 12.80 4.62 -7.05
CA THR A 121 13.19 5.81 -6.28
C THR A 121 12.00 6.72 -5.99
N ALA A 122 10.87 6.51 -6.67
CA ALA A 122 9.63 7.22 -6.38
C ALA A 122 9.01 6.71 -5.08
N SER A 123 8.35 7.59 -4.35
CA SER A 123 7.72 7.25 -3.07
C SER A 123 6.46 6.40 -3.22
N SER A 124 5.84 6.43 -4.41
CA SER A 124 4.55 5.79 -4.68
C SER A 124 4.27 5.73 -6.19
N ALA A 125 3.38 4.85 -6.62
CA ALA A 125 2.89 4.83 -8.00
C ALA A 125 2.08 6.11 -8.33
N SER A 126 1.39 6.69 -7.36
CA SER A 126 0.71 7.99 -7.50
C SER A 126 1.69 9.14 -7.80
N GLU A 127 2.89 9.12 -7.23
CA GLU A 127 3.96 10.06 -7.58
C GLU A 127 4.36 9.90 -9.05
N ILE A 128 4.58 8.66 -9.51
CA ILE A 128 4.96 8.35 -10.90
C ILE A 128 3.88 8.81 -11.88
N VAL A 129 2.62 8.50 -11.63
CA VAL A 129 1.49 8.91 -12.47
C VAL A 129 1.38 10.43 -12.53
N THR A 130 1.57 11.12 -11.41
CA THR A 130 1.53 12.59 -11.38
C THR A 130 2.69 13.19 -12.16
N ASP A 131 3.91 12.71 -11.95
CA ASP A 131 5.10 13.17 -12.68
C ASP A 131 4.97 12.94 -14.19
N TRP A 132 4.48 11.78 -14.58
CA TRP A 132 4.19 11.45 -15.98
C TRP A 132 3.24 12.47 -16.61
N ALA A 133 2.12 12.76 -15.95
CA ALA A 133 1.14 13.71 -16.47
C ALA A 133 1.68 15.14 -16.57
N LEU A 134 2.31 15.62 -15.50
CA LEU A 134 2.87 16.99 -15.45
C LEU A 134 4.00 17.17 -16.46
N SER A 135 4.88 16.18 -16.61
CA SER A 135 6.01 16.23 -17.57
C SER A 135 5.56 16.26 -19.02
N LEU A 136 4.37 15.75 -19.33
CA LEU A 136 3.78 15.78 -20.67
C LEU A 136 2.79 16.93 -20.89
N GLY A 137 2.60 17.81 -19.88
CA GLY A 137 1.68 18.94 -19.95
C GLY A 137 0.21 18.53 -19.98
N LEU A 138 -0.13 17.34 -19.45
CA LEU A 138 -1.52 16.89 -19.34
C LEU A 138 -2.23 17.63 -18.18
N SER A 139 -3.51 17.92 -18.39
CA SER A 139 -4.36 18.55 -17.38
C SER A 139 -4.80 17.53 -16.33
N LEU A 140 -4.76 17.93 -15.07
CA LEU A 140 -5.36 17.18 -13.97
C LEU A 140 -6.70 17.83 -13.59
N SER A 141 -7.68 17.01 -13.21
CA SER A 141 -8.89 17.48 -12.54
C SER A 141 -8.68 17.56 -11.02
N ASP A 142 -9.55 18.29 -10.31
CA ASP A 142 -9.55 18.31 -8.83
C ASP A 142 -9.74 16.90 -8.25
N ALA A 143 -10.53 16.06 -8.92
CA ALA A 143 -10.72 14.65 -8.55
C ALA A 143 -9.42 13.84 -8.71
N ALA A 144 -8.69 14.01 -9.82
CA ALA A 144 -7.39 13.36 -10.03
C ALA A 144 -6.40 13.80 -8.95
N ALA A 145 -6.28 15.10 -8.71
CA ALA A 145 -5.36 15.65 -7.73
C ALA A 145 -5.64 15.12 -6.32
N ARG A 146 -6.91 15.02 -5.92
CA ARG A 146 -7.34 14.50 -4.63
C ARG A 146 -6.90 13.05 -4.41
N VAL A 147 -7.16 12.16 -5.36
CA VAL A 147 -6.85 10.74 -5.18
C VAL A 147 -5.36 10.46 -5.29
N LEU A 148 -4.63 11.13 -6.19
CA LEU A 148 -3.18 11.03 -6.31
C LEU A 148 -2.47 11.53 -5.04
N TYR A 149 -2.90 12.68 -4.50
CA TYR A 149 -2.38 13.19 -3.24
C TYR A 149 -2.60 12.19 -2.09
N ASN A 150 -3.76 11.56 -2.05
CA ASN A 150 -4.10 10.55 -1.06
C ASN A 150 -3.18 9.32 -1.15
N GLY A 151 -2.88 8.85 -2.36
CA GLY A 151 -1.92 7.77 -2.59
C GLY A 151 -0.52 8.12 -2.08
N ILE A 152 0.02 9.28 -2.47
CA ILE A 152 1.33 9.75 -2.00
C ILE A 152 1.39 9.82 -0.47
N VAL A 153 0.36 10.37 0.18
CA VAL A 153 0.30 10.49 1.65
C VAL A 153 0.24 9.11 2.32
N GLY A 154 -0.47 8.14 1.71
CA GLY A 154 -0.54 6.76 2.19
C GLY A 154 0.83 6.11 2.23
N ASP A 155 1.52 6.05 1.09
CA ASP A 155 2.79 5.35 0.92
C ASP A 155 4.00 6.03 1.57
N THR A 156 3.90 7.32 1.80
CA THR A 156 4.93 8.07 2.54
C THR A 156 4.72 8.08 4.06
N GLY A 157 3.67 7.41 4.56
CA GLY A 157 3.30 7.51 5.96
C GLY A 157 3.13 8.97 6.39
N ARG A 158 2.46 9.79 5.59
CA ARG A 158 2.32 11.25 5.77
C ARG A 158 3.64 11.99 5.72
N PHE A 159 4.47 11.65 4.75
CA PHE A 159 5.80 12.22 4.53
C PHE A 159 6.81 11.92 5.64
N LEU A 160 6.57 10.89 6.47
CA LEU A 160 7.45 10.48 7.54
C LEU A 160 8.42 9.36 7.15
N PHE A 161 8.14 8.63 6.05
CA PHE A 161 9.01 7.54 5.61
C PHE A 161 10.23 8.03 4.82
N PRO A 162 11.35 7.28 4.86
CA PRO A 162 12.57 7.62 4.12
C PRO A 162 12.39 7.72 2.60
N SER A 163 11.34 7.10 2.04
CA SER A 163 10.96 7.22 0.63
C SER A 163 10.51 8.62 0.23
N THR A 164 10.20 9.49 1.19
CA THR A 164 9.80 10.89 0.94
C THR A 164 10.99 11.72 0.46
N THR A 165 11.05 11.99 -0.84
CA THR A 165 12.11 12.79 -1.46
C THR A 165 11.71 14.25 -1.61
N PRO A 166 12.65 15.17 -1.93
CA PRO A 166 12.29 16.54 -2.34
C PRO A 166 11.33 16.57 -3.54
N LYS A 167 11.46 15.63 -4.49
CA LYS A 167 10.55 15.47 -5.65
C LYS A 167 9.15 15.12 -5.19
N THR A 168 9.01 14.18 -4.26
CA THR A 168 7.73 13.80 -3.64
C THR A 168 7.01 15.03 -3.08
N LEU A 169 7.72 15.87 -2.32
CA LEU A 169 7.14 17.08 -1.73
C LEU A 169 6.77 18.14 -2.78
N GLN A 170 7.57 18.28 -3.85
CA GLN A 170 7.25 19.18 -4.96
C GLN A 170 5.99 18.74 -5.71
N ILE A 171 5.86 17.45 -5.99
CA ILE A 171 4.68 16.87 -6.63
C ILE A 171 3.45 17.02 -5.72
N ALA A 172 3.57 16.71 -4.43
CA ALA A 172 2.50 16.92 -3.46
C ALA A 172 2.06 18.40 -3.39
N ALA A 173 3.01 19.35 -3.42
CA ALA A 173 2.72 20.78 -3.47
C ALA A 173 1.95 21.16 -4.74
N LYS A 174 2.29 20.59 -5.90
CA LYS A 174 1.55 20.80 -7.16
C LYS A 174 0.12 20.29 -7.08
N LEU A 175 -0.09 19.11 -6.53
CA LEU A 175 -1.43 18.57 -6.33
C LEU A 175 -2.28 19.43 -5.37
N ARG A 176 -1.64 20.14 -4.43
CA ARG A 176 -2.31 21.09 -3.51
C ARG A 176 -2.75 22.41 -4.17
N GLU A 177 -2.35 22.69 -5.41
CA GLU A 177 -2.86 23.84 -6.17
C GLU A 177 -4.31 23.63 -6.67
N TYR A 178 -4.83 22.38 -6.63
CA TYR A 178 -6.18 21.99 -7.06
C TYR A 178 -7.21 22.14 -5.94
N ASP A 179 -8.48 22.35 -6.32
CA ASP A 179 -9.58 22.59 -5.37
C ASP A 179 -10.22 21.28 -4.90
N PHE A 180 -9.77 20.79 -3.75
CA PHE A 180 -10.40 19.68 -3.02
C PHE A 180 -10.32 19.91 -1.52
N ASP A 181 -11.29 19.39 -0.77
CA ASP A 181 -11.31 19.52 0.70
C ASP A 181 -10.20 18.69 1.35
N PHE A 182 -9.01 19.27 1.35
CA PHE A 182 -7.82 18.68 1.97
C PHE A 182 -8.03 18.39 3.46
N ALA A 183 -8.68 19.30 4.17
CA ALA A 183 -8.85 19.15 5.62
C ALA A 183 -9.78 17.98 5.96
N ALA A 184 -10.86 17.80 5.20
CA ALA A 184 -11.74 16.64 5.35
C ALA A 184 -11.03 15.34 4.98
N MET A 185 -10.27 15.34 3.88
CA MET A 185 -9.48 14.18 3.47
C MET A 185 -8.43 13.81 4.52
N ALA A 186 -7.64 14.76 5.01
CA ALA A 186 -6.62 14.53 6.03
C ALA A 186 -7.24 13.98 7.33
N ARG A 187 -8.37 14.55 7.78
CA ARG A 187 -9.12 14.00 8.93
C ARG A 187 -9.60 12.58 8.67
N ARG A 188 -10.09 12.29 7.46
CA ARG A 188 -10.56 10.94 7.13
C ARG A 188 -9.44 9.91 7.15
N MET A 189 -8.27 10.26 6.61
CA MET A 189 -7.07 9.41 6.65
C MET A 189 -6.57 9.16 8.07
N ASP A 190 -6.80 10.10 8.99
CA ASP A 190 -6.34 10.01 10.39
C ASP A 190 -7.37 9.35 11.30
N SER A 191 -8.62 9.24 10.88
CA SER A 191 -9.67 8.72 11.72
C SER A 191 -9.75 7.19 11.68
N PHE A 192 -9.98 6.59 12.82
CA PHE A 192 -10.21 5.17 12.97
C PHE A 192 -11.38 4.90 13.94
N PRO A 193 -12.03 3.72 13.86
CA PRO A 193 -13.15 3.39 14.73
C PRO A 193 -12.75 3.39 16.22
N PHE A 194 -13.67 3.76 17.11
CA PHE A 194 -13.43 3.82 18.54
C PHE A 194 -12.96 2.47 19.15
N LYS A 195 -13.41 1.35 18.58
CA LYS A 195 -12.93 0.01 18.96
C LYS A 195 -11.41 -0.16 18.73
N ILE A 196 -10.88 0.44 17.67
CA ILE A 196 -9.43 0.44 17.38
C ILE A 196 -8.68 1.31 18.41
N ALA A 197 -9.24 2.46 18.83
CA ALA A 197 -8.65 3.26 19.91
C ALA A 197 -8.54 2.45 21.23
N LYS A 198 -9.56 1.67 21.57
CA LYS A 198 -9.54 0.77 22.72
C LYS A 198 -8.48 -0.31 22.59
N LEU A 199 -8.36 -0.92 21.40
CA LEU A 199 -7.33 -1.93 21.14
C LEU A 199 -5.92 -1.33 21.20
N GLN A 200 -5.73 -0.07 20.73
CA GLN A 200 -4.46 0.66 20.92
C GLN A 200 -4.12 0.85 22.41
N GLY A 201 -5.11 1.23 23.23
CA GLY A 201 -4.94 1.31 24.69
C GLY A 201 -4.48 -0.02 25.27
N TYR A 202 -5.13 -1.12 24.88
CA TYR A 202 -4.70 -2.46 25.29
C TYR A 202 -3.25 -2.78 24.88
N VAL A 203 -2.87 -2.41 23.65
CA VAL A 203 -1.49 -2.62 23.16
C VAL A 203 -0.49 -1.86 24.05
N PHE A 204 -0.73 -0.59 24.35
CA PHE A 204 0.16 0.19 25.22
C PHE A 204 0.25 -0.37 26.63
N ASP A 205 -0.86 -0.83 27.21
CA ASP A 205 -0.91 -1.37 28.57
C ASP A 205 -0.24 -2.74 28.70
N ASN A 206 -0.18 -3.52 27.60
CA ASN A 206 0.30 -4.91 27.62
C ASN A 206 1.53 -5.13 26.74
N LEU A 207 2.16 -4.08 26.24
CA LEU A 207 3.38 -4.18 25.47
C LEU A 207 4.55 -4.56 26.38
N GLU A 208 5.19 -5.68 26.10
CA GLU A 208 6.44 -6.08 26.71
C GLU A 208 7.60 -5.46 25.90
N VAL A 209 8.50 -4.74 26.57
CA VAL A 209 9.68 -4.12 25.95
C VAL A 209 10.90 -4.54 26.74
N ASP A 210 11.94 -5.02 26.06
CA ASP A 210 13.23 -5.35 26.70
C ASP A 210 14.14 -4.11 26.80
N GLU A 211 15.28 -4.29 27.44
CA GLU A 211 16.27 -3.22 27.68
C GLU A 211 16.91 -2.65 26.40
N ASN A 212 16.86 -3.38 25.28
CA ASN A 212 17.43 -2.99 23.99
C ASN A 212 16.38 -2.43 23.01
N GLY A 213 15.09 -2.46 23.37
CA GLY A 213 14.02 -1.94 22.55
C GLY A 213 13.32 -2.98 21.65
N ALA A 214 13.51 -4.26 21.91
CA ALA A 214 12.69 -5.31 21.31
C ALA A 214 11.35 -5.41 22.05
N ALA A 215 10.24 -5.35 21.30
CA ALA A 215 8.92 -5.34 21.89
C ALA A 215 8.00 -6.43 21.33
N ARG A 216 7.03 -6.84 22.17
CA ARG A 216 5.96 -7.73 21.73
C ARG A 216 4.63 -7.46 22.40
N VAL A 217 3.55 -7.87 21.72
CA VAL A 217 2.22 -8.01 22.31
C VAL A 217 1.49 -9.18 21.67
N VAL A 218 0.68 -9.88 22.46
CA VAL A 218 -0.14 -11.00 21.99
C VAL A 218 -1.62 -10.58 22.02
N LEU A 219 -2.29 -10.69 20.89
CA LEU A 219 -3.72 -10.49 20.73
C LEU A 219 -4.39 -11.86 20.58
N THR A 220 -4.94 -12.38 21.68
CA THR A 220 -5.70 -13.62 21.65
C THR A 220 -7.07 -13.42 20.99
N ARG A 221 -7.71 -14.50 20.55
CA ARG A 221 -9.09 -14.46 20.06
C ARG A 221 -10.04 -13.80 21.07
N LYS A 222 -9.88 -14.14 22.35
CA LYS A 222 -10.68 -13.55 23.44
C LYS A 222 -10.56 -12.02 23.46
N ILE A 223 -9.37 -11.48 23.29
CA ILE A 223 -9.12 -10.04 23.27
C ILE A 223 -9.76 -9.40 22.02
N LEU A 224 -9.57 -10.01 20.86
CA LEU A 224 -10.18 -9.51 19.63
C LEU A 224 -11.72 -9.48 19.73
N ASP A 225 -12.31 -10.54 20.27
CA ASP A 225 -13.75 -10.64 20.48
C ASP A 225 -14.25 -9.60 21.50
N GLU A 226 -13.53 -9.38 22.62
CA GLU A 226 -13.85 -8.39 23.63
C GLU A 226 -13.93 -6.96 23.06
N PHE A 227 -12.98 -6.63 22.16
CA PHE A 227 -12.97 -5.33 21.47
C PHE A 227 -13.84 -5.30 20.21
N ASN A 228 -14.46 -6.43 19.83
CA ASN A 228 -15.21 -6.58 18.57
C ASN A 228 -14.38 -6.17 17.34
N VAL A 229 -13.15 -6.66 17.27
CA VAL A 229 -12.17 -6.38 16.21
C VAL A 229 -11.85 -7.69 15.46
N THR A 230 -11.93 -7.65 14.15
CA THR A 230 -11.50 -8.76 13.30
C THR A 230 -9.98 -8.81 13.15
N ASP A 231 -9.42 -9.95 12.68
CA ASP A 231 -7.99 -10.04 12.34
C ASP A 231 -7.59 -8.96 11.32
N ALA A 232 -8.39 -8.76 10.29
CA ALA A 232 -8.11 -7.73 9.28
C ALA A 232 -8.04 -6.32 9.89
N GLU A 233 -9.02 -5.97 10.72
CA GLU A 233 -9.08 -4.66 11.39
C GLU A 233 -7.93 -4.46 12.41
N SER A 234 -7.40 -5.53 13.00
CA SER A 234 -6.26 -5.46 13.90
C SER A 234 -4.98 -4.98 13.20
N SER A 235 -4.94 -4.96 11.87
CA SER A 235 -3.83 -4.36 11.11
C SER A 235 -3.64 -2.86 11.41
N ALA A 236 -4.69 -2.17 11.80
CA ALA A 236 -4.65 -0.74 12.12
C ALA A 236 -3.75 -0.39 13.33
N ILE A 237 -3.45 -1.36 14.21
CA ILE A 237 -2.58 -1.09 15.39
C ILE A 237 -1.13 -1.52 15.18
N VAL A 238 -0.76 -2.03 14.01
CA VAL A 238 0.57 -2.60 13.77
C VAL A 238 1.69 -1.58 13.99
N GLY A 239 1.47 -0.31 13.66
CA GLY A 239 2.42 0.78 13.87
C GLY A 239 2.44 1.37 15.29
N THR A 240 1.53 0.95 16.17
CA THR A 240 1.37 1.56 17.50
C THR A 240 2.64 1.46 18.38
N PRO A 241 3.33 0.30 18.49
CA PRO A 241 4.55 0.21 19.30
C PRO A 241 5.69 1.11 18.81
N GLY A 242 5.81 1.33 17.50
CA GLY A 242 6.86 2.17 16.92
C GLY A 242 6.78 3.66 17.28
N ARG A 243 5.67 4.11 17.88
CA ARG A 243 5.51 5.47 18.40
C ARG A 243 6.20 5.67 19.76
N ILE A 244 6.63 4.60 20.40
CA ILE A 244 7.34 4.64 21.68
C ILE A 244 8.83 4.83 21.38
N ASP A 245 9.46 5.78 22.05
CA ASP A 245 10.84 6.19 21.77
C ASP A 245 11.85 5.05 21.96
N CYS A 246 11.71 4.28 23.03
CA CYS A 246 12.59 3.16 23.37
C CYS A 246 12.33 1.87 22.57
N VAL A 247 11.30 1.79 21.74
CA VAL A 247 11.01 0.60 20.92
C VAL A 247 11.71 0.73 19.57
N GLU A 248 12.53 -0.26 19.21
CA GLU A 248 13.25 -0.32 17.92
C GLU A 248 12.63 -1.33 16.95
N SER A 249 12.30 -2.53 17.44
CA SER A 249 11.65 -3.58 16.63
C SER A 249 10.58 -4.28 17.44
N TRP A 250 9.49 -4.69 16.79
CA TRP A 250 8.39 -5.34 17.51
C TRP A 250 7.66 -6.40 16.73
N ALA A 251 7.03 -7.32 17.47
CA ALA A 251 6.11 -8.32 16.96
C ALA A 251 4.72 -8.16 17.57
N ILE A 252 3.68 -8.25 16.75
CA ILE A 252 2.31 -8.42 17.19
C ILE A 252 1.85 -9.81 16.77
N PHE A 253 1.58 -10.66 17.76
CA PHE A 253 1.08 -12.02 17.58
C PHE A 253 -0.44 -11.98 17.61
N VAL A 254 -1.10 -12.36 16.52
CA VAL A 254 -2.56 -12.32 16.39
C VAL A 254 -3.07 -13.75 16.23
N GLU A 255 -3.74 -14.27 17.26
CA GLU A 255 -4.30 -15.60 17.27
C GLU A 255 -5.41 -15.75 16.21
N GLN A 256 -5.29 -16.78 15.38
CA GLN A 256 -6.24 -17.13 14.33
C GLN A 256 -7.27 -18.13 14.82
N HIS A 257 -8.37 -18.31 14.06
CA HIS A 257 -9.42 -19.28 14.41
C HIS A 257 -8.92 -20.73 14.42
N GLU A 258 -7.92 -21.03 13.60
CA GLU A 258 -7.31 -22.37 13.49
C GLU A 258 -6.29 -22.66 14.60
N GLY A 259 -6.10 -21.73 15.55
CA GLY A 259 -5.23 -21.91 16.72
C GLY A 259 -3.74 -21.61 16.48
N HIS A 260 -3.36 -21.12 15.30
CA HIS A 260 -2.03 -20.58 15.05
C HIS A 260 -2.02 -19.05 15.22
N TYR A 261 -0.83 -18.44 15.14
CA TYR A 261 -0.67 -16.99 15.22
C TYR A 261 -0.17 -16.43 13.91
N ARG A 262 -0.82 -15.37 13.43
CA ARG A 262 -0.24 -14.48 12.43
C ARG A 262 0.66 -13.48 13.11
N VAL A 263 1.93 -13.46 12.76
CA VAL A 263 2.93 -12.57 13.37
C VAL A 263 3.20 -11.40 12.45
N ARG A 264 3.05 -10.19 12.98
CA ARG A 264 3.33 -8.95 12.24
C ARG A 264 4.59 -8.32 12.82
N LEU A 265 5.66 -8.37 12.03
CA LEU A 265 6.99 -7.87 12.40
C LEU A 265 7.19 -6.47 11.83
N ARG A 266 7.69 -5.56 12.65
CA ARG A 266 8.03 -4.18 12.25
C ARG A 266 9.30 -3.73 12.94
N SER A 267 10.00 -2.79 12.30
CA SER A 267 11.21 -2.17 12.83
C SER A 267 11.32 -0.72 12.38
N LYS A 268 11.98 0.12 13.17
CA LYS A 268 12.33 1.50 12.76
C LYS A 268 13.49 1.53 11.78
N SER A 269 14.53 0.71 12.02
CA SER A 269 15.76 0.77 11.23
C SER A 269 16.46 -0.58 11.05
N ILE A 270 16.13 -1.58 11.86
CA ILE A 270 16.81 -2.87 11.93
C ILE A 270 16.14 -3.87 10.97
N VAL A 271 16.93 -4.58 10.18
CA VAL A 271 16.42 -5.59 9.23
C VAL A 271 15.86 -6.79 9.97
N ILE A 272 14.57 -7.10 9.78
CA ILE A 272 13.84 -8.18 10.49
C ILE A 272 13.20 -9.21 9.56
N ASN A 273 13.25 -9.04 8.25
CA ASN A 273 12.60 -9.95 7.31
C ASN A 273 13.23 -11.35 7.27
N GLU A 274 14.49 -11.50 7.68
CA GLU A 274 15.14 -12.81 7.80
C GLU A 274 14.52 -13.65 8.93
N ILE A 275 14.04 -13.00 10.00
CA ILE A 275 13.24 -13.68 11.05
C ILE A 275 11.94 -14.22 10.43
N ALA A 276 11.23 -13.38 9.68
CA ALA A 276 9.98 -13.79 9.04
C ALA A 276 10.16 -15.00 8.11
N LYS A 277 11.25 -15.05 7.33
CA LYS A 277 11.54 -16.15 6.42
C LYS A 277 11.76 -17.49 7.13
N ARG A 278 12.28 -17.49 8.35
CA ARG A 278 12.48 -18.70 9.15
C ARG A 278 11.18 -19.24 9.76
N HIS A 279 10.12 -18.42 9.76
CA HIS A 279 8.82 -18.72 10.37
C HIS A 279 7.68 -18.60 9.34
N ASP A 280 7.78 -19.34 8.24
CA ASP A 280 6.77 -19.42 7.16
C ASP A 280 6.24 -18.06 6.70
N GLY A 281 7.15 -17.10 6.50
CA GLY A 281 6.80 -15.74 6.17
C GLY A 281 7.77 -15.05 5.24
N GLY A 282 7.71 -13.72 5.24
CA GLY A 282 8.55 -12.87 4.43
C GLY A 282 8.06 -11.42 4.42
N GLY A 283 8.62 -10.61 3.53
CA GLY A 283 8.26 -9.20 3.37
C GLY A 283 9.48 -8.30 3.24
N HIS A 284 9.25 -7.01 3.43
CA HIS A 284 10.29 -5.98 3.34
C HIS A 284 11.24 -6.02 4.56
N PRO A 285 12.46 -5.48 4.43
CA PRO A 285 13.44 -5.47 5.52
C PRO A 285 12.91 -4.96 6.87
N LEU A 286 12.05 -3.93 6.87
CA LEU A 286 11.50 -3.29 8.07
C LEU A 286 10.03 -3.61 8.35
N ALA A 287 9.36 -4.37 7.46
CA ALA A 287 7.94 -4.67 7.55
C ALA A 287 7.65 -6.05 6.96
N SER A 288 7.49 -7.05 7.82
CA SER A 288 7.33 -8.45 7.42
C SER A 288 6.18 -9.11 8.16
N GLY A 289 5.72 -10.23 7.63
CA GLY A 289 4.75 -11.13 8.26
C GLY A 289 5.30 -12.53 8.36
N ALA A 290 4.93 -13.25 9.42
CA ALA A 290 5.28 -14.64 9.66
C ALA A 290 4.07 -15.41 10.21
N ASN A 291 4.21 -16.71 10.35
CA ASN A 291 3.27 -17.55 11.09
C ASN A 291 3.99 -18.17 12.29
N SER A 292 3.22 -18.49 13.33
CA SER A 292 3.69 -19.23 14.49
C SER A 292 2.61 -20.20 14.91
N TYR A 293 2.99 -21.42 15.26
CA TYR A 293 2.05 -22.51 15.48
C TYR A 293 1.97 -22.94 16.95
N SER A 294 2.71 -22.26 17.83
CA SER A 294 2.66 -22.51 19.28
C SER A 294 3.11 -21.30 20.10
N LEU A 295 2.82 -21.32 21.40
CA LEU A 295 3.34 -20.29 22.31
C LEU A 295 4.87 -20.35 22.44
N GLU A 296 5.45 -21.54 22.36
CA GLU A 296 6.91 -21.76 22.37
C GLU A 296 7.55 -21.09 21.15
N GLU A 297 6.92 -21.19 19.99
CA GLU A 297 7.40 -20.53 18.78
C GLU A 297 7.24 -18.99 18.85
N ASN A 298 6.17 -18.50 19.51
CA ASN A 298 6.05 -17.06 19.80
C ASN A 298 7.23 -16.56 20.65
N GLU A 299 7.64 -17.34 21.68
CA GLU A 299 8.82 -17.01 22.49
C GLU A 299 10.11 -17.05 21.67
N GLN A 300 10.26 -18.05 20.78
CA GLN A 300 11.42 -18.16 19.91
C GLN A 300 11.53 -16.93 18.98
N ILE A 301 10.46 -16.55 18.28
CA ILE A 301 10.42 -15.37 17.44
C ILE A 301 10.79 -14.11 18.22
N TYR A 302 10.24 -13.95 19.44
CA TYR A 302 10.57 -12.80 20.26
C TYR A 302 12.02 -12.80 20.70
N GLN A 303 12.61 -13.96 21.03
CA GLN A 303 14.02 -14.07 21.36
C GLN A 303 14.91 -13.68 20.15
N GLU A 304 14.56 -14.12 18.95
CA GLU A 304 15.26 -13.74 17.73
C GLU A 304 15.22 -12.22 17.47
N ILE A 305 14.10 -11.56 17.78
CA ILE A 305 14.02 -10.09 17.69
C ILE A 305 14.96 -9.45 18.72
N LYS A 306 14.95 -9.90 19.98
CA LYS A 306 15.85 -9.39 21.04
C LYS A 306 17.32 -9.52 20.64
N ASP A 307 17.72 -10.69 20.14
CA ASP A 307 19.09 -10.94 19.71
C ASP A 307 19.48 -10.04 18.54
N THR A 308 18.57 -9.86 17.57
CA THR A 308 18.79 -9.01 16.41
C THR A 308 18.94 -7.53 16.79
N VAL A 309 18.09 -7.04 17.70
CA VAL A 309 18.16 -5.65 18.20
C VAL A 309 19.43 -5.43 19.03
N ALA A 310 19.77 -6.34 19.94
CA ALA A 310 20.98 -6.25 20.76
C ALA A 310 22.25 -6.21 19.90
N HIS A 311 22.34 -7.01 18.81
CA HIS A 311 23.50 -6.98 17.91
C HIS A 311 23.59 -5.71 17.06
N ALA A 312 22.49 -5.02 16.82
CA ALA A 312 22.46 -3.81 16.01
C ALA A 312 22.78 -2.54 16.81
N THR A 313 22.60 -2.59 18.15
CA THR A 313 22.84 -1.47 19.06
C THR A 313 24.27 -1.42 19.62
N HIS A 314 25.07 -2.42 19.34
CA HIS A 314 26.49 -2.53 19.67
C HIS A 314 27.36 -2.54 18.40
#